data_54b66c5d6364fc89e59301fc15b66ace
#
_entry.id   54b66c5d6364fc89e59301fc15b66ace
#
_cell.length_a   1.000
_cell.length_b   1.000
_cell.length_c   1.000
_cell.angle_alpha   90.00
_cell.angle_beta   90.00
_cell.angle_gamma   90.00
#
_symmetry.space_group_name_H-M   'P 1'
#
loop_
_entity.id
_entity.type
_entity.pdbx_description
1 polymer ?
#
loop_
_entity_poly.entity_id
_entity_poly.type
_entity_poly.pdbx_seq_one_letter_code
_entity_poly.pdbx_strand_id
1 'polypeptide(L)'
;VWIGHDGTYYEGEWKDGERNGWGFSIAPKKPLRVGEWKADKYKGERLVYTSQRIYGIDISKYQHGKGKKKYPIDWKRLRITHLGTISKKTVNGNVNFPIRYVYIKSTEGKSIVNPFYKKDYNDARKHGYHVGTYHFFSTRSSAVEQANHFLRHSHIRRGDFPPVLDLEPFPSQIKQMGGPAVLFARVRTWLRLVERATGVKPILYISQMFVNRYLPLAPDLKHDYLVWIARYGEYKPDIHLVYWQLCPDGRVAGIHGTVDINVFNGYQKAFDKFAKNEAVR
;
A
#
# COMPACT_ATOMS: atom_id res chain seq x y z
N VAL A 1 -9.15 17.16 1.46
CA VAL A 1 -10.23 16.66 0.59
C VAL A 1 -11.16 17.82 0.27
N TRP A 2 -11.59 17.92 -0.97
CA TRP A 2 -12.59 18.87 -1.44
C TRP A 2 -13.59 18.18 -2.37
N ILE A 3 -14.86 18.48 -2.22
CA ILE A 3 -15.93 17.96 -3.06
C ILE A 3 -16.72 19.13 -3.62
N GLY A 4 -16.73 19.27 -4.94
CA GLY A 4 -17.48 20.30 -5.65
C GLY A 4 -18.96 19.95 -5.82
N HIS A 5 -19.80 20.98 -5.97
CA HIS A 5 -21.23 20.82 -6.23
C HIS A 5 -21.51 20.06 -7.55
N ASP A 6 -20.58 20.08 -8.49
CA ASP A 6 -20.64 19.34 -9.75
C ASP A 6 -20.24 17.86 -9.65
N GLY A 7 -19.96 17.38 -8.43
CA GLY A 7 -19.46 16.03 -8.17
C GLY A 7 -17.97 15.86 -8.44
N THR A 8 -17.24 16.95 -8.66
CA THR A 8 -15.78 16.88 -8.72
C THR A 8 -15.22 16.62 -7.34
N TYR A 9 -14.29 15.68 -7.27
CA TYR A 9 -13.55 15.36 -6.05
C TYR A 9 -12.07 15.69 -6.24
N TYR A 10 -11.45 16.27 -5.20
CA TYR A 10 -10.02 16.47 -5.15
C TYR A 10 -9.47 16.10 -3.77
N GLU A 11 -8.38 15.34 -3.76
CA GLU A 11 -7.59 15.06 -2.59
C GLU A 11 -6.12 15.32 -2.90
N GLY A 12 -5.47 16.17 -2.10
CA GLY A 12 -4.08 16.55 -2.34
C GLY A 12 -3.67 17.79 -1.55
N GLU A 13 -2.55 18.36 -1.97
CA GLU A 13 -1.93 19.53 -1.36
C GLU A 13 -2.64 20.82 -1.78
N TRP A 14 -2.65 21.78 -0.83
CA TRP A 14 -3.25 23.09 -1.01
C TRP A 14 -2.27 24.16 -0.55
N LYS A 15 -2.26 25.28 -1.27
CA LYS A 15 -1.55 26.49 -0.89
C LYS A 15 -2.42 27.69 -1.21
N ASP A 16 -2.60 28.58 -0.24
CA ASP A 16 -3.36 29.84 -0.39
C ASP A 16 -4.79 29.62 -0.96
N GLY A 17 -5.44 28.52 -0.57
CA GLY A 17 -6.79 28.15 -1.03
C GLY A 17 -6.86 27.50 -2.41
N GLU A 18 -5.75 27.36 -3.11
CA GLU A 18 -5.66 26.73 -4.43
C GLU A 18 -5.02 25.34 -4.35
N ARG A 19 -5.39 24.44 -5.27
CA ARG A 19 -4.73 23.12 -5.42
C ARG A 19 -3.30 23.34 -5.87
N ASN A 20 -2.35 22.89 -5.07
CA ASN A 20 -0.93 23.14 -5.30
C ASN A 20 -0.10 21.98 -4.73
N GLY A 21 0.80 21.42 -5.54
CA GLY A 21 1.55 20.23 -5.19
C GLY A 21 0.89 18.95 -5.69
N TRP A 22 1.16 17.83 -5.04
CA TRP A 22 0.62 16.54 -5.45
C TRP A 22 -0.85 16.38 -5.09
N GLY A 23 -1.63 15.78 -5.99
CA GLY A 23 -3.01 15.45 -5.73
C GLY A 23 -3.66 14.68 -6.86
N PHE A 24 -4.86 14.20 -6.59
CA PHE A 24 -5.70 13.60 -7.61
C PHE A 24 -7.09 14.25 -7.62
N SER A 25 -7.69 14.24 -8.80
CA SER A 25 -9.04 14.75 -9.00
C SER A 25 -9.83 13.82 -9.91
N ILE A 26 -11.09 13.62 -9.53
CA ILE A 26 -12.10 12.95 -10.34
C ILE A 26 -13.20 13.96 -10.62
N ALA A 27 -13.53 14.12 -11.88
CA ALA A 27 -14.69 14.89 -12.28
C ALA A 27 -15.63 14.01 -13.13
N PRO A 28 -16.95 14.22 -13.04
CA PRO A 28 -17.90 13.47 -13.86
C PRO A 28 -17.52 13.52 -15.35
N LYS A 29 -17.53 12.34 -15.99
CA LYS A 29 -17.20 12.18 -17.42
C LYS A 29 -15.79 12.63 -17.84
N LYS A 30 -14.87 12.83 -16.88
CA LYS A 30 -13.46 13.17 -17.16
C LYS A 30 -12.55 12.06 -16.65
N PRO A 31 -11.38 11.85 -17.30
CA PRO A 31 -10.41 10.89 -16.80
C PRO A 31 -9.86 11.36 -15.46
N LEU A 32 -9.50 10.38 -14.64
CA LEU A 32 -8.76 10.61 -13.40
C LEU A 32 -7.49 11.42 -13.69
N ARG A 33 -7.27 12.47 -12.89
CA ARG A 33 -6.04 13.26 -12.91
C ARG A 33 -5.26 13.03 -11.63
N VAL A 34 -4.15 12.33 -11.75
CA VAL A 34 -3.19 12.12 -10.65
C VAL A 34 -1.89 12.79 -11.04
N GLY A 35 -1.36 13.64 -10.19
CA GLY A 35 -0.09 14.33 -10.50
C GLY A 35 0.06 15.69 -9.83
N GLU A 36 0.84 16.54 -10.45
CA GLU A 36 1.16 17.87 -9.92
C GLU A 36 0.12 18.93 -10.32
N TRP A 37 -0.19 19.78 -9.35
CA TRP A 37 -1.09 20.91 -9.49
C TRP A 37 -0.34 22.21 -9.13
N LYS A 38 -0.68 23.28 -9.81
CA LYS A 38 -0.16 24.61 -9.50
C LYS A 38 -1.25 25.65 -9.79
N ALA A 39 -1.62 26.41 -8.76
CA ALA A 39 -2.65 27.44 -8.86
C ALA A 39 -3.93 26.90 -9.54
N ASP A 40 -4.50 25.82 -8.96
CA ASP A 40 -5.68 25.09 -9.45
C ASP A 40 -5.55 24.42 -10.83
N LYS A 41 -4.42 24.57 -11.51
CA LYS A 41 -4.18 23.99 -12.83
C LYS A 41 -3.45 22.67 -12.73
N TYR A 42 -4.02 21.62 -13.31
CA TYR A 42 -3.37 20.34 -13.46
C TYR A 42 -2.23 20.44 -14.48
N LYS A 43 -1.03 20.08 -14.06
CA LYS A 43 0.18 20.17 -14.87
C LYS A 43 0.53 18.88 -15.60
N GLY A 44 -0.34 17.89 -15.49
CA GLY A 44 -0.21 16.60 -16.15
C GLY A 44 0.34 15.52 -15.24
N GLU A 45 0.27 14.30 -15.73
CA GLU A 45 1.02 13.16 -15.21
C GLU A 45 2.53 13.37 -15.49
N ARG A 46 3.05 14.51 -15.18
CA ARG A 46 4.47 14.56 -14.93
C ARG A 46 4.65 13.77 -13.64
N LEU A 47 4.97 12.52 -13.82
CA LEU A 47 5.54 11.66 -12.81
C LEU A 47 6.90 12.24 -12.40
N VAL A 48 6.89 13.49 -11.96
CA VAL A 48 8.03 14.10 -11.31
C VAL A 48 8.07 13.53 -9.92
N TYR A 49 8.37 12.22 -9.84
CA TYR A 49 8.73 11.62 -8.60
C TYR A 49 10.07 12.20 -8.20
N THR A 50 9.99 13.22 -7.37
CA THR A 50 11.15 13.90 -6.81
C THR A 50 11.55 13.27 -5.48
N SER A 51 12.72 13.57 -4.99
CA SER A 51 13.20 13.19 -3.66
C SER A 51 12.35 13.74 -2.49
N GLN A 52 11.45 14.68 -2.76
CA GLN A 52 10.52 15.24 -1.77
C GLN A 52 9.31 14.34 -1.51
N ARG A 53 9.01 13.39 -2.41
CA ARG A 53 7.96 12.39 -2.18
C ARG A 53 8.41 11.39 -1.13
N ILE A 54 7.44 10.83 -0.43
CA ILE A 54 7.70 9.82 0.60
C ILE A 54 7.55 8.45 -0.03
N TYR A 55 8.67 7.77 -0.16
CA TYR A 55 8.73 6.43 -0.75
C TYR A 55 8.84 5.35 0.30
N GLY A 56 8.25 4.23 -0.01
CA GLY A 56 8.42 2.97 0.67
C GLY A 56 8.57 1.81 -0.28
N ILE A 57 8.80 0.66 0.27
CA ILE A 57 8.85 -0.61 -0.45
C ILE A 57 8.02 -1.66 0.28
N ASP A 58 7.56 -2.65 -0.45
CA ASP A 58 7.12 -3.88 0.17
C ASP A 58 7.95 -5.06 -0.32
N ILE A 59 8.23 -5.96 0.61
CA ILE A 59 9.13 -7.08 0.43
C ILE A 59 8.54 -8.38 0.97
N SER A 60 9.05 -9.47 0.41
CA SER A 60 8.72 -10.83 0.81
C SER A 60 9.95 -11.73 0.70
N LYS A 61 9.77 -13.03 0.76
CA LYS A 61 10.85 -14.00 0.50
C LYS A 61 11.51 -13.86 -0.87
N TYR A 62 10.82 -13.24 -1.82
CA TYR A 62 11.31 -13.13 -3.21
C TYR A 62 12.48 -12.16 -3.37
N GLN A 63 12.61 -11.17 -2.48
CA GLN A 63 13.76 -10.26 -2.47
C GLN A 63 15.05 -10.95 -1.99
N HIS A 64 14.93 -12.12 -1.36
CA HIS A 64 16.06 -12.98 -1.01
C HIS A 64 16.43 -14.00 -2.10
N GLY A 65 15.80 -13.92 -3.27
CA GLY A 65 16.08 -14.77 -4.43
C GLY A 65 15.19 -16.01 -4.53
N LYS A 66 15.01 -16.44 -5.76
CA LYS A 66 14.26 -17.65 -6.15
C LYS A 66 15.24 -18.81 -6.30
N GLY A 67 15.12 -19.88 -5.53
CA GLY A 67 15.98 -21.06 -5.66
C GLY A 67 17.02 -21.21 -4.54
N LYS A 68 18.14 -21.92 -4.84
CA LYS A 68 19.16 -22.28 -3.83
C LYS A 68 19.98 -21.07 -3.37
N LYS A 69 20.36 -20.19 -4.28
CA LYS A 69 21.16 -19.00 -3.95
C LYS A 69 20.27 -17.95 -3.26
N LYS A 70 20.73 -17.52 -2.07
CA LYS A 70 20.05 -16.49 -1.28
C LYS A 70 20.90 -15.23 -1.23
N TYR A 71 20.22 -14.08 -1.24
CA TYR A 71 20.85 -12.77 -1.22
C TYR A 71 20.35 -12.04 0.03
N PRO A 72 21.22 -11.68 0.97
CA PRO A 72 20.84 -10.86 2.11
C PRO A 72 20.49 -9.44 1.65
N ILE A 73 19.58 -8.80 2.38
CA ILE A 73 19.29 -7.39 2.19
C ILE A 73 20.35 -6.58 2.93
N ASP A 74 20.99 -5.64 2.23
CA ASP A 74 21.89 -4.65 2.84
C ASP A 74 21.10 -3.39 3.24
N TRP A 75 20.58 -3.41 4.46
CA TRP A 75 19.71 -2.38 5.01
C TRP A 75 20.36 -0.98 5.09
N LYS A 76 21.68 -0.90 5.15
CA LYS A 76 22.42 0.38 5.19
C LYS A 76 22.40 1.11 3.85
N ARG A 77 22.20 0.36 2.77
CA ARG A 77 22.28 0.88 1.41
C ARG A 77 20.94 1.16 0.75
N LEU A 78 19.81 0.93 1.44
CA LEU A 78 18.50 1.00 0.80
C LEU A 78 18.21 2.39 0.26
N ARG A 79 18.19 2.49 -1.05
CA ARG A 79 17.79 3.66 -1.83
C ARG A 79 17.19 3.20 -3.15
N ILE A 80 16.14 3.86 -3.58
CA ILE A 80 15.55 3.58 -4.91
C ILE A 80 16.50 4.13 -5.96
N THR A 81 16.93 3.26 -6.87
CA THR A 81 17.83 3.61 -8.00
C THR A 81 17.10 3.67 -9.33
N HIS A 82 15.98 2.96 -9.47
CA HIS A 82 15.11 3.01 -10.65
C HIS A 82 13.66 2.82 -10.21
N LEU A 83 12.76 3.61 -10.77
CA LEU A 83 11.33 3.54 -10.47
C LEU A 83 10.59 2.42 -11.23
N GLY A 84 11.26 1.77 -12.19
CA GLY A 84 10.66 0.67 -12.95
C GLY A 84 9.61 1.11 -13.96
N THR A 85 8.64 0.24 -14.22
CA THR A 85 7.57 0.48 -15.20
C THR A 85 6.33 1.07 -14.51
N ILE A 86 6.05 2.33 -14.79
CA ILE A 86 4.89 3.04 -14.24
C ILE A 86 3.82 3.16 -15.32
N SER A 87 2.59 2.73 -15.01
CA SER A 87 1.44 2.80 -15.93
C SER A 87 1.77 2.31 -17.35
N LYS A 88 2.47 1.18 -17.48
CA LYS A 88 2.93 0.60 -18.75
C LYS A 88 4.00 1.42 -19.48
N LYS A 89 4.53 2.48 -18.88
CA LYS A 89 5.65 3.25 -19.42
C LYS A 89 6.90 2.96 -18.59
N THR A 90 7.97 2.60 -19.24
CA THR A 90 9.29 2.51 -18.59
C THR A 90 9.74 3.92 -18.24
N VAL A 91 9.97 4.17 -16.98
CA VAL A 91 10.56 5.43 -16.54
C VAL A 91 12.07 5.31 -16.71
N ASN A 92 12.58 5.89 -17.79
CA ASN A 92 14.02 5.97 -18.04
C ASN A 92 14.62 7.03 -17.11
N GLY A 93 15.46 6.61 -16.19
CA GLY A 93 16.24 7.52 -15.37
C GLY A 93 16.75 6.85 -14.11
N ASN A 94 18.03 7.07 -13.87
CA ASN A 94 18.63 6.78 -12.58
C ASN A 94 18.10 7.81 -11.57
N VAL A 95 17.56 7.33 -10.48
CA VAL A 95 17.13 8.15 -9.36
C VAL A 95 17.95 7.78 -8.12
N ASN A 96 17.87 8.59 -7.09
CA ASN A 96 18.49 8.31 -5.80
C ASN A 96 17.57 8.77 -4.68
N PHE A 97 16.46 8.03 -4.49
CA PHE A 97 15.44 8.42 -3.52
C PHE A 97 15.55 7.65 -2.22
N PRO A 98 15.37 8.32 -1.08
CA PRO A 98 15.36 7.66 0.22
C PRO A 98 14.10 6.81 0.38
N ILE A 99 14.24 5.70 1.09
CA ILE A 99 13.13 4.86 1.53
C ILE A 99 12.81 5.25 2.97
N ARG A 100 11.53 5.49 3.28
CA ARG A 100 11.08 5.92 4.59
C ARG A 100 10.35 4.82 5.35
N TYR A 101 9.68 3.92 4.65
CA TYR A 101 8.92 2.83 5.24
C TYR A 101 9.07 1.54 4.44
N VAL A 102 8.92 0.42 5.15
CA VAL A 102 9.01 -0.92 4.58
C VAL A 102 7.87 -1.77 5.11
N TYR A 103 7.07 -2.33 4.21
CA TYR A 103 6.12 -3.38 4.55
C TYR A 103 6.70 -4.75 4.25
N ILE A 104 6.54 -5.69 5.18
CA ILE A 104 7.16 -7.01 5.08
C ILE A 104 6.09 -8.08 5.18
N LYS A 105 6.03 -8.96 4.16
CA LYS A 105 5.15 -10.13 4.23
C LYS A 105 5.53 -11.02 5.40
N SER A 106 4.59 -11.27 6.30
CA SER A 106 4.78 -12.23 7.39
C SER A 106 4.19 -13.59 7.04
N THR A 107 2.94 -13.60 6.63
CA THR A 107 2.16 -14.82 6.44
C THR A 107 1.27 -14.80 5.21
N GLU A 108 0.80 -15.98 4.81
CA GLU A 108 -0.19 -16.17 3.76
C GLU A 108 -1.14 -17.31 4.14
N GLY A 109 -2.43 -17.10 3.95
CA GLY A 109 -3.44 -18.09 4.29
C GLY A 109 -3.31 -18.52 5.77
N LYS A 110 -3.56 -19.80 6.03
CA LYS A 110 -3.54 -20.33 7.40
C LYS A 110 -2.25 -21.04 7.82
N SER A 111 -1.26 -21.17 6.91
CA SER A 111 -0.11 -22.05 7.15
C SER A 111 1.23 -21.54 6.61
N ILE A 112 1.25 -20.60 5.68
CA ILE A 112 2.51 -20.13 5.08
C ILE A 112 3.09 -19.01 5.90
N VAL A 113 4.38 -19.12 6.26
CA VAL A 113 5.17 -18.09 6.93
C VAL A 113 6.34 -17.71 6.03
N ASN A 114 6.62 -16.42 5.91
CA ASN A 114 7.83 -15.94 5.25
C ASN A 114 9.06 -16.27 6.14
N PRO A 115 9.97 -17.12 5.68
CA PRO A 115 11.11 -17.57 6.51
C PRO A 115 12.10 -16.44 6.85
N PHE A 116 12.09 -15.35 6.09
CA PHE A 116 12.97 -14.20 6.30
C PHE A 116 12.32 -13.11 7.16
N TYR A 117 11.01 -13.20 7.41
CA TYR A 117 10.23 -12.13 8.03
C TYR A 117 10.85 -11.61 9.35
N LYS A 118 11.12 -12.50 10.29
CA LYS A 118 11.65 -12.12 11.62
C LYS A 118 12.96 -11.35 11.53
N LYS A 119 13.86 -11.81 10.65
CA LYS A 119 15.15 -11.16 10.44
C LYS A 119 14.96 -9.79 9.79
N ASP A 120 14.22 -9.73 8.70
CA ASP A 120 13.96 -8.49 7.95
C ASP A 120 13.25 -7.44 8.81
N TYR A 121 12.26 -7.85 9.58
CA TYR A 121 11.54 -6.99 10.51
C TYR A 121 12.47 -6.35 11.55
N ASN A 122 13.33 -7.16 12.20
CA ASN A 122 14.27 -6.66 13.20
C ASN A 122 15.34 -5.75 12.58
N ASP A 123 15.86 -6.12 11.42
CA ASP A 123 16.88 -5.35 10.71
C ASP A 123 16.32 -4.01 10.21
N ALA A 124 15.11 -3.99 9.63
CA ALA A 124 14.46 -2.76 9.20
C ALA A 124 14.27 -1.78 10.37
N ARG A 125 13.75 -2.24 11.50
CA ARG A 125 13.60 -1.42 12.71
C ARG A 125 14.94 -0.91 13.23
N LYS A 126 15.96 -1.77 13.28
CA LYS A 126 17.31 -1.41 13.72
C LYS A 126 17.91 -0.29 12.88
N HIS A 127 17.57 -0.22 11.60
CA HIS A 127 18.05 0.80 10.68
C HIS A 127 17.14 2.04 10.60
N GLY A 128 16.11 2.13 11.46
CA GLY A 128 15.29 3.33 11.60
C GLY A 128 14.18 3.49 10.57
N TYR A 129 13.85 2.43 9.83
CA TYR A 129 12.69 2.45 8.92
C TYR A 129 11.39 2.35 9.71
N HIS A 130 10.35 3.05 9.26
CA HIS A 130 8.99 2.73 9.68
C HIS A 130 8.60 1.37 9.11
N VAL A 131 8.23 0.44 9.95
CA VAL A 131 7.95 -0.95 9.54
C VAL A 131 6.48 -1.26 9.68
N GLY A 132 5.91 -1.86 8.64
CA GLY A 132 4.60 -2.49 8.70
C GLY A 132 4.70 -3.98 8.30
N THR A 133 3.67 -4.71 8.63
CA THR A 133 3.60 -6.15 8.36
C THR A 133 2.34 -6.47 7.58
N TYR A 134 2.43 -7.35 6.57
CA TYR A 134 1.26 -7.71 5.79
C TYR A 134 1.01 -9.22 5.73
N HIS A 135 -0.28 -9.53 5.58
CA HIS A 135 -0.83 -10.87 5.38
C HIS A 135 -1.44 -11.00 4.01
N PHE A 136 -1.05 -12.01 3.25
CA PHE A 136 -1.68 -12.34 1.98
C PHE A 136 -2.91 -13.22 2.21
N PHE A 137 -4.08 -12.68 1.86
CA PHE A 137 -5.36 -13.35 2.10
C PHE A 137 -5.59 -14.51 1.15
N SER A 138 -6.03 -15.64 1.69
CA SER A 138 -6.42 -16.82 0.93
C SER A 138 -7.93 -17.02 0.94
N THR A 139 -8.51 -17.27 -0.25
CA THR A 139 -9.92 -17.63 -0.36
C THR A 139 -10.24 -19.06 0.09
N ARG A 140 -9.20 -19.88 0.36
CA ARG A 140 -9.30 -21.32 0.66
C ARG A 140 -9.37 -21.67 2.15
N SER A 141 -9.22 -20.70 3.04
CA SER A 141 -9.25 -20.90 4.50
C SER A 141 -10.13 -19.86 5.19
N SER A 142 -10.56 -20.17 6.41
CA SER A 142 -11.38 -19.24 7.17
C SER A 142 -10.61 -17.99 7.59
N ALA A 143 -11.31 -16.89 7.72
CA ALA A 143 -10.70 -15.63 8.16
C ALA A 143 -10.15 -15.69 9.59
N VAL A 144 -10.79 -16.48 10.45
CA VAL A 144 -10.35 -16.67 11.85
C VAL A 144 -9.02 -17.42 11.88
N GLU A 145 -8.88 -18.52 11.12
CA GLU A 145 -7.60 -19.24 11.03
C GLU A 145 -6.49 -18.33 10.49
N GLN A 146 -6.79 -17.53 9.47
CA GLN A 146 -5.82 -16.61 8.87
C GLN A 146 -5.43 -15.49 9.83
N ALA A 147 -6.38 -14.87 10.53
CA ALA A 147 -6.09 -13.82 11.53
C ALA A 147 -5.24 -14.38 12.68
N ASN A 148 -5.60 -15.55 13.21
CA ASN A 148 -4.84 -16.21 14.26
C ASN A 148 -3.43 -16.60 13.81
N HIS A 149 -3.30 -17.08 12.57
CA HIS A 149 -2.00 -17.40 11.97
C HIS A 149 -1.14 -16.14 11.82
N PHE A 150 -1.72 -15.05 11.29
CA PHE A 150 -1.05 -13.77 11.19
C PHE A 150 -0.57 -13.25 12.55
N LEU A 151 -1.46 -13.16 13.54
CA LEU A 151 -1.14 -12.63 14.87
C LEU A 151 -0.08 -13.48 15.61
N ARG A 152 -0.08 -14.78 15.40
CA ARG A 152 0.91 -15.69 16.02
C ARG A 152 2.31 -15.53 15.45
N HIS A 153 2.42 -15.26 14.15
CA HIS A 153 3.71 -15.25 13.43
C HIS A 153 4.23 -13.86 13.09
N SER A 154 3.44 -12.82 13.35
CA SER A 154 3.83 -11.44 13.09
C SER A 154 4.33 -10.74 14.35
N HIS A 155 5.39 -9.96 14.18
CA HIS A 155 5.79 -9.01 15.19
C HIS A 155 5.08 -7.69 14.91
N ILE A 156 4.29 -7.23 15.87
CA ILE A 156 3.57 -5.96 15.79
C ILE A 156 3.85 -5.25 17.10
N ARG A 157 4.65 -4.19 17.03
CA ARG A 157 5.14 -3.48 18.20
C ARG A 157 4.74 -2.02 18.15
N ARG A 158 4.76 -1.38 19.29
CA ARG A 158 4.55 0.06 19.39
C ARG A 158 5.45 0.81 18.40
N GLY A 159 4.84 1.73 17.64
CA GLY A 159 5.50 2.53 16.62
C GLY A 159 5.55 1.88 15.23
N ASP A 160 5.11 0.62 15.07
CA ASP A 160 4.93 0.01 13.76
C ASP A 160 3.74 0.63 13.02
N PHE A 161 3.82 0.65 11.71
CA PHE A 161 2.70 1.04 10.88
C PHE A 161 1.56 0.01 10.94
N PRO A 162 0.31 0.41 10.66
CA PRO A 162 -0.82 -0.49 10.73
C PRO A 162 -0.60 -1.77 9.94
N PRO A 163 -1.06 -2.93 10.43
CA PRO A 163 -1.05 -4.16 9.67
C PRO A 163 -1.79 -4.02 8.35
N VAL A 164 -1.39 -4.78 7.34
CA VAL A 164 -2.02 -4.77 6.02
C VAL A 164 -2.64 -6.11 5.71
N LEU A 165 -3.89 -6.10 5.24
CA LEU A 165 -4.51 -7.22 4.56
C LEU A 165 -4.32 -7.05 3.06
N ASP A 166 -3.51 -7.91 2.46
CA ASP A 166 -3.27 -8.00 1.03
C ASP A 166 -4.35 -8.87 0.40
N LEU A 167 -5.27 -8.24 -0.31
CA LEU A 167 -6.51 -8.83 -0.83
C LEU A 167 -6.54 -8.79 -2.36
N GLU A 168 -6.05 -9.86 -2.99
CA GLU A 168 -5.93 -9.98 -4.45
C GLU A 168 -6.62 -11.22 -5.05
N PRO A 169 -7.85 -11.59 -4.64
CA PRO A 169 -8.48 -12.77 -5.21
C PRO A 169 -8.89 -12.53 -6.66
N PHE A 170 -8.71 -13.53 -7.49
CA PHE A 170 -9.27 -13.55 -8.84
C PHE A 170 -10.80 -13.68 -8.81
N PRO A 171 -11.52 -13.15 -9.82
CA PRO A 171 -12.98 -13.31 -9.91
C PRO A 171 -13.47 -14.75 -9.83
N SER A 172 -12.73 -15.70 -10.41
CA SER A 172 -13.00 -17.13 -10.31
C SER A 172 -12.92 -17.67 -8.89
N GLN A 173 -11.94 -17.22 -8.12
CA GLN A 173 -11.79 -17.60 -6.71
C GLN A 173 -12.92 -17.03 -5.85
N ILE A 174 -13.33 -15.78 -6.11
CA ILE A 174 -14.47 -15.16 -5.43
C ILE A 174 -15.75 -15.94 -5.70
N LYS A 175 -15.99 -16.31 -6.96
CA LYS A 175 -17.15 -17.15 -7.34
C LYS A 175 -17.11 -18.50 -6.63
N GLN A 176 -15.95 -19.16 -6.62
CA GLN A 176 -15.77 -20.50 -6.03
C GLN A 176 -15.99 -20.52 -4.51
N MET A 177 -15.65 -19.42 -3.80
CA MET A 177 -15.85 -19.33 -2.36
C MET A 177 -17.28 -18.96 -1.92
N GLY A 178 -18.20 -18.70 -2.87
CA GLY A 178 -19.59 -18.34 -2.60
C GLY A 178 -19.94 -16.88 -2.91
N GLY A 179 -19.08 -16.18 -3.63
CA GLY A 179 -19.35 -14.83 -4.12
C GLY A 179 -18.85 -13.68 -3.22
N PRO A 180 -19.08 -12.42 -3.65
CA PRO A 180 -18.56 -11.22 -2.96
C PRO A 180 -19.06 -11.07 -1.52
N ALA A 181 -20.29 -11.45 -1.23
CA ALA A 181 -20.83 -11.34 0.13
C ALA A 181 -20.04 -12.22 1.13
N VAL A 182 -19.71 -13.46 0.72
CA VAL A 182 -18.89 -14.36 1.54
C VAL A 182 -17.47 -13.82 1.70
N LEU A 183 -16.88 -13.30 0.61
CA LEU A 183 -15.57 -12.67 0.67
C LEU A 183 -15.54 -11.54 1.69
N PHE A 184 -16.49 -10.60 1.60
CA PHE A 184 -16.50 -9.44 2.49
C PHE A 184 -16.82 -9.80 3.95
N ALA A 185 -17.65 -10.80 4.20
CA ALA A 185 -17.85 -11.32 5.55
C ALA A 185 -16.54 -11.83 6.16
N ARG A 186 -15.74 -12.57 5.38
CA ARG A 186 -14.41 -13.06 5.82
C ARG A 186 -13.42 -11.92 6.00
N VAL A 187 -13.38 -10.96 5.08
CA VAL A 187 -12.51 -9.77 5.18
C VAL A 187 -12.81 -8.99 6.46
N ARG A 188 -14.08 -8.69 6.74
CA ARG A 188 -14.49 -8.00 7.98
C ARG A 188 -14.11 -8.77 9.24
N THR A 189 -14.22 -10.08 9.20
CA THR A 189 -13.81 -10.93 10.32
C THR A 189 -12.32 -10.81 10.58
N TRP A 190 -11.49 -10.91 9.55
CA TRP A 190 -10.03 -10.76 9.68
C TRP A 190 -9.67 -9.37 10.21
N LEU A 191 -10.22 -8.32 9.60
CA LEU A 191 -9.93 -6.93 9.98
C LEU A 191 -10.27 -6.66 11.44
N ARG A 192 -11.46 -7.06 11.91
CA ARG A 192 -11.88 -6.87 13.31
C ARG A 192 -11.01 -7.64 14.30
N LEU A 193 -10.61 -8.86 13.98
CA LEU A 193 -9.74 -9.65 14.86
C LEU A 193 -8.37 -9.02 15.00
N VAL A 194 -7.78 -8.55 13.90
CA VAL A 194 -6.48 -7.90 13.93
C VAL A 194 -6.56 -6.52 14.57
N GLU A 195 -7.57 -5.72 14.25
CA GLU A 195 -7.80 -4.42 14.89
C GLU A 195 -7.93 -4.56 16.42
N ARG A 196 -8.73 -5.53 16.89
CA ARG A 196 -8.87 -5.79 18.32
C ARG A 196 -7.56 -6.17 18.99
N ALA A 197 -6.72 -6.95 18.32
CA ALA A 197 -5.45 -7.41 18.87
C ALA A 197 -4.35 -6.35 18.85
N THR A 198 -4.39 -5.42 17.89
CA THR A 198 -3.32 -4.42 17.66
C THR A 198 -3.69 -3.01 18.13
N GLY A 199 -4.99 -2.75 18.35
CA GLY A 199 -5.51 -1.44 18.72
C GLY A 199 -5.54 -0.42 17.58
N VAL A 200 -5.23 -0.85 16.34
CA VAL A 200 -5.25 0.02 15.15
C VAL A 200 -5.97 -0.65 13.99
N LYS A 201 -6.66 0.14 13.18
CA LYS A 201 -7.34 -0.36 11.98
C LYS A 201 -6.31 -0.81 10.95
N PRO A 202 -6.41 -2.06 10.44
CA PRO A 202 -5.56 -2.50 9.34
C PRO A 202 -5.82 -1.71 8.05
N ILE A 203 -4.81 -1.67 7.18
CA ILE A 203 -4.91 -1.11 5.83
C ILE A 203 -5.34 -2.23 4.87
N LEU A 204 -6.20 -1.90 3.91
CA LEU A 204 -6.56 -2.78 2.81
C LEU A 204 -5.66 -2.52 1.61
N TYR A 205 -4.81 -3.49 1.25
CA TYR A 205 -4.14 -3.50 -0.04
C TYR A 205 -5.01 -4.23 -1.05
N ILE A 206 -5.37 -3.57 -2.13
CA ILE A 206 -6.27 -4.07 -3.16
C ILE A 206 -5.86 -3.59 -4.55
N SER A 207 -6.15 -4.42 -5.56
CA SER A 207 -5.95 -4.02 -6.94
C SER A 207 -7.01 -3.00 -7.39
N GLN A 208 -6.67 -2.24 -8.41
CA GLN A 208 -7.62 -1.32 -9.02
C GLN A 208 -8.89 -2.02 -9.54
N MET A 209 -8.75 -3.20 -10.13
CA MET A 209 -9.91 -3.98 -10.59
C MET A 209 -10.85 -4.28 -9.42
N PHE A 210 -10.30 -4.60 -8.25
CA PHE A 210 -11.07 -4.85 -7.05
C PHE A 210 -11.79 -3.59 -6.55
N VAL A 211 -11.10 -2.44 -6.55
CA VAL A 211 -11.70 -1.14 -6.21
C VAL A 211 -12.90 -0.85 -7.10
N ASN A 212 -12.79 -1.06 -8.39
CA ASN A 212 -13.84 -0.72 -9.33
C ASN A 212 -15.03 -1.68 -9.29
N ARG A 213 -14.75 -2.97 -9.14
CA ARG A 213 -15.76 -4.03 -9.32
C ARG A 213 -16.41 -4.48 -8.03
N TYR A 214 -15.63 -4.64 -6.97
CA TYR A 214 -16.09 -5.30 -5.75
C TYR A 214 -16.24 -4.36 -4.57
N LEU A 215 -15.34 -3.42 -4.36
CA LEU A 215 -15.39 -2.52 -3.21
C LEU A 215 -16.69 -1.71 -3.09
N PRO A 216 -17.37 -1.33 -4.19
CA PRO A 216 -18.70 -0.68 -4.09
C PRO A 216 -19.78 -1.52 -3.42
N LEU A 217 -19.58 -2.85 -3.33
CA LEU A 217 -20.48 -3.77 -2.64
C LEU A 217 -20.24 -3.83 -1.12
N ALA A 218 -19.22 -3.13 -0.63
CA ALA A 218 -18.84 -3.06 0.77
C ALA A 218 -18.55 -1.60 1.17
N PRO A 219 -19.58 -0.74 1.25
CA PRO A 219 -19.42 0.69 1.50
C PRO A 219 -18.74 1.00 2.85
N ASP A 220 -18.94 0.18 3.86
CA ASP A 220 -18.27 0.26 5.15
C ASP A 220 -16.74 0.12 5.03
N LEU A 221 -16.27 -0.81 4.22
CA LEU A 221 -14.83 -0.99 4.01
C LEU A 221 -14.20 0.19 3.28
N LYS A 222 -14.95 0.82 2.37
CA LYS A 222 -14.50 2.02 1.66
C LYS A 222 -14.31 3.22 2.59
N HIS A 223 -15.22 3.38 3.55
CA HIS A 223 -15.27 4.56 4.41
C HIS A 223 -14.44 4.39 5.69
N ASP A 224 -14.37 3.17 6.21
CA ASP A 224 -13.82 2.93 7.54
C ASP A 224 -12.33 2.55 7.55
N TYR A 225 -11.79 2.11 6.41
CA TYR A 225 -10.42 1.62 6.32
C TYR A 225 -9.58 2.43 5.33
N LEU A 226 -8.32 2.60 5.67
CA LEU A 226 -7.32 3.13 4.75
C LEU A 226 -7.05 2.12 3.64
N VAL A 227 -6.83 2.63 2.43
CA VAL A 227 -6.61 1.82 1.24
C VAL A 227 -5.23 2.04 0.66
N TRP A 228 -4.58 0.95 0.28
CA TRP A 228 -3.36 0.91 -0.50
C TRP A 228 -3.68 0.28 -1.85
N ILE A 229 -3.54 1.03 -2.93
CA ILE A 229 -3.92 0.57 -4.28
C ILE A 229 -2.70 0.08 -5.04
N ALA A 230 -2.79 -1.15 -5.59
CA ALA A 230 -1.87 -1.63 -6.60
C ALA A 230 -2.24 -1.02 -7.96
N ARG A 231 -1.41 -0.12 -8.45
CA ARG A 231 -1.51 0.58 -9.73
C ARG A 231 -2.61 1.65 -9.80
N TYR A 232 -2.38 2.63 -10.67
CA TYR A 232 -3.32 3.70 -10.97
C TYR A 232 -4.39 3.28 -11.97
N GLY A 233 -5.55 3.88 -11.86
CA GLY A 233 -6.61 3.83 -12.82
C GLY A 233 -7.88 4.52 -12.37
N GLU A 234 -9.05 4.17 -12.90
CA GLU A 234 -10.31 4.77 -12.51
C GLU A 234 -10.54 4.62 -11.00
N TYR A 235 -10.69 5.76 -10.36
CA TYR A 235 -10.65 5.92 -8.93
C TYR A 235 -12.00 6.43 -8.42
N LYS A 236 -12.42 5.95 -7.27
CA LYS A 236 -13.67 6.39 -6.66
C LYS A 236 -13.41 7.41 -5.56
N PRO A 237 -14.15 8.53 -5.54
CA PRO A 237 -13.90 9.64 -4.62
C PRO A 237 -14.06 9.34 -3.14
N ASP A 238 -14.70 8.25 -2.78
CA ASP A 238 -15.02 7.86 -1.41
C ASP A 238 -14.04 6.82 -0.80
N ILE A 239 -12.81 6.79 -1.28
CA ILE A 239 -11.76 5.89 -0.79
C ILE A 239 -10.70 6.67 -0.01
N HIS A 240 -10.39 6.21 1.21
CA HIS A 240 -9.31 6.75 2.01
C HIS A 240 -7.95 6.18 1.57
N LEU A 241 -7.38 6.79 0.54
CA LEU A 241 -6.13 6.34 -0.04
C LEU A 241 -4.93 6.78 0.81
N VAL A 242 -4.10 5.83 1.23
CA VAL A 242 -2.86 6.10 1.97
C VAL A 242 -1.60 5.85 1.15
N TYR A 243 -1.56 4.77 0.36
CA TYR A 243 -0.42 4.42 -0.48
C TYR A 243 -0.84 4.03 -1.89
N TRP A 244 0.09 4.30 -2.84
CA TRP A 244 0.06 3.69 -4.16
C TRP A 244 1.25 2.76 -4.33
N GLN A 245 1.04 1.58 -4.89
CA GLN A 245 2.12 0.83 -5.48
C GLN A 245 2.40 1.40 -6.88
N LEU A 246 3.58 2.01 -7.05
CA LEU A 246 3.98 2.63 -8.31
C LEU A 246 4.31 1.61 -9.38
N CYS A 247 5.11 0.61 -9.00
CA CYS A 247 5.60 -0.41 -9.91
C CYS A 247 6.01 -1.67 -9.14
N PRO A 248 5.94 -2.83 -9.78
CA PRO A 248 6.40 -4.09 -9.21
C PRO A 248 7.86 -4.43 -9.58
N ASP A 249 8.54 -3.58 -10.34
CA ASP A 249 9.81 -3.88 -10.99
C ASP A 249 10.87 -2.80 -10.79
N GLY A 250 10.75 -2.02 -9.72
CA GLY A 250 11.74 -1.03 -9.32
C GLY A 250 13.08 -1.66 -8.92
N ARG A 251 14.10 -0.82 -8.77
CA ARG A 251 15.42 -1.25 -8.28
C ARG A 251 15.79 -0.46 -7.04
N VAL A 252 16.31 -1.20 -6.07
CA VAL A 252 16.73 -0.66 -4.78
C VAL A 252 18.16 -1.11 -4.50
N ALA A 253 19.04 -0.16 -4.23
CA ALA A 253 20.39 -0.48 -3.78
C ALA A 253 20.30 -1.28 -2.47
N GLY A 254 21.06 -2.35 -2.35
CA GLY A 254 21.02 -3.24 -1.19
C GLY A 254 20.03 -4.40 -1.31
N ILE A 255 19.18 -4.45 -2.34
CA ILE A 255 18.28 -5.57 -2.62
C ILE A 255 18.58 -6.17 -3.99
N HIS A 256 18.65 -7.51 -4.04
CA HIS A 256 18.83 -8.24 -5.30
C HIS A 256 17.48 -8.40 -6.02
N GLY A 257 17.50 -8.08 -7.33
CA GLY A 257 16.30 -8.23 -8.18
C GLY A 257 15.37 -7.03 -8.16
N THR A 258 14.11 -7.26 -8.45
CA THR A 258 13.07 -6.24 -8.50
C THR A 258 12.37 -6.07 -7.14
N VAL A 259 11.89 -4.87 -6.91
CA VAL A 259 11.21 -4.49 -5.67
C VAL A 259 9.97 -3.67 -6.00
N ASP A 260 8.91 -3.92 -5.27
CA ASP A 260 7.68 -3.14 -5.33
C ASP A 260 7.92 -1.76 -4.70
N ILE A 261 7.80 -0.71 -5.51
CA ILE A 261 7.97 0.67 -5.06
C ILE A 261 6.60 1.27 -4.75
N ASN A 262 6.51 1.89 -3.61
CA ASN A 262 5.30 2.54 -3.12
C ASN A 262 5.52 4.01 -2.83
N VAL A 263 4.46 4.80 -2.94
CA VAL A 263 4.48 6.20 -2.56
C VAL A 263 3.34 6.49 -1.57
N PHE A 264 3.64 7.27 -0.55
CA PHE A 264 2.64 7.76 0.39
C PHE A 264 1.82 8.90 -0.24
N ASN A 265 0.51 8.91 0.02
CA ASN A 265 -0.40 9.95 -0.45
C ASN A 265 -0.25 11.23 0.39
N GLY A 266 0.82 11.97 0.15
CA GLY A 266 1.15 13.19 0.87
C GLY A 266 2.66 13.47 0.87
N TYR A 267 3.02 14.57 1.52
CA TYR A 267 4.40 14.99 1.74
C TYR A 267 4.80 14.81 3.21
N GLN A 268 6.00 15.25 3.59
CA GLN A 268 6.60 15.01 4.91
C GLN A 268 5.66 15.32 6.07
N LYS A 269 5.00 16.49 6.08
CA LYS A 269 4.10 16.89 7.18
C LYS A 269 2.91 15.92 7.36
N ALA A 270 2.32 15.48 6.24
CA ALA A 270 1.22 14.51 6.26
C ALA A 270 1.71 13.13 6.72
N PHE A 271 2.91 12.73 6.27
CA PHE A 271 3.54 11.49 6.68
C PHE A 271 3.87 11.45 8.18
N ASP A 272 4.41 12.54 8.72
CA ASP A 272 4.71 12.65 10.16
C ASP A 272 3.42 12.56 11.00
N LYS A 273 2.35 13.21 10.53
CA LYS A 273 1.02 13.09 11.15
C LYS A 273 0.49 11.65 11.10
N PHE A 274 0.62 10.99 9.96
CA PHE A 274 0.24 9.59 9.79
C PHE A 274 1.04 8.69 10.73
N ALA A 275 2.36 8.82 10.76
CA ALA A 275 3.25 8.03 11.62
C ALA A 275 2.94 8.22 13.11
N LYS A 276 2.48 9.41 13.52
CA LYS A 276 2.09 9.71 14.91
C LYS A 276 0.71 9.13 15.27
N ASN A 277 -0.25 9.23 14.36
CA ASN A 277 -1.66 8.97 14.67
C ASN A 277 -2.09 7.54 14.40
N GLU A 278 -1.56 6.93 13.34
CA GLU A 278 -1.99 5.63 12.84
C GLU A 278 -1.07 4.48 13.27
N ALA A 279 0.11 4.77 13.81
CA ALA A 279 1.00 3.73 14.29
C ALA A 279 0.43 2.96 15.49
N VAL A 280 0.85 1.72 15.64
CA VAL A 280 0.52 0.85 16.78
C VAL A 280 0.97 1.52 18.07
N ARG A 281 0.08 1.58 19.06
CA ARG A 281 0.25 2.25 20.35
C ARG A 281 0.78 1.32 21.44
#